data_edfe6add143fd8f32ff49661eb9b806e
#
_entry.id   edfe6add143fd8f32ff49661eb9b806e
#
_cell.length_a   1.000
_cell.length_b   1.000
_cell.length_c   1.000
_cell.angle_alpha   90.00
_cell.angle_beta   90.00
_cell.angle_gamma   90.00
#
_symmetry.space_group_name_H-M   'P 1'
#
loop_
_entity.id
_entity.type
_entity.pdbx_description
1 polymer ?
#
loop_
_entity_poly.entity_id
_entity_poly.type
_entity_poly.pdbx_seq_one_letter_code
_entity_poly.pdbx_strand_id
1 'polypeptide(L)'
;SDGISFNFEVNKNLLLEDDARRAFVKGVYIGSSTSSIKFSEGAHKTESTGYHLEFVSKNHEFLLEFSSILATYNIIGKIFERKSDFVFYLKEVNAIIDLLALVGANQSVLELNNELATRELRNKVNRQVNCINANINKTVEASLRQVEAINVINSTIGIESLPEDLQEVAVLRLANQEESLDELIKLSTIKLTRSGLNHRFRKLLKIAKELEE
;
A
#
# COMPACT_ATOMS: atom_id res chain seq x y z
N SER A 1 -24.88 54.56 -13.70
CA SER A 1 -23.81 53.80 -13.01
C SER A 1 -23.12 52.98 -14.08
N ASP A 2 -21.99 53.47 -14.54
CA ASP A 2 -21.17 52.81 -15.56
C ASP A 2 -20.49 51.62 -14.88
N GLY A 3 -21.16 50.46 -15.00
CA GLY A 3 -20.62 49.22 -14.48
C GLY A 3 -19.41 48.83 -15.34
N ILE A 4 -18.22 48.85 -14.74
CA ILE A 4 -17.03 48.26 -15.35
C ILE A 4 -17.30 46.76 -15.42
N SER A 5 -17.61 46.24 -16.60
CA SER A 5 -17.68 44.81 -16.83
C SER A 5 -16.24 44.30 -17.00
N PHE A 6 -15.75 43.51 -16.04
CA PHE A 6 -14.50 42.80 -16.22
C PHE A 6 -14.76 41.65 -17.20
N ASN A 7 -14.09 41.70 -18.35
CA ASN A 7 -14.03 40.55 -19.24
C ASN A 7 -13.00 39.55 -18.67
N PHE A 8 -13.46 38.38 -18.22
CA PHE A 8 -12.61 37.32 -17.68
C PHE A 8 -12.09 36.39 -18.76
N GLU A 9 -12.22 36.73 -20.05
CA GLU A 9 -11.67 35.96 -21.13
C GLU A 9 -10.14 36.09 -21.15
N VAL A 10 -9.46 34.94 -21.23
CA VAL A 10 -8.01 34.88 -21.36
C VAL A 10 -7.61 35.29 -22.77
N ASN A 11 -6.83 36.35 -22.90
CA ASN A 11 -6.35 36.76 -24.22
C ASN A 11 -5.32 35.79 -24.77
N LYS A 12 -5.74 34.91 -25.68
CA LYS A 12 -4.93 33.84 -26.25
C LYS A 12 -3.66 34.34 -26.95
N ASN A 13 -3.70 35.57 -27.49
CA ASN A 13 -2.54 36.17 -28.14
C ASN A 13 -1.40 36.47 -27.16
N LEU A 14 -1.72 36.71 -25.88
CA LEU A 14 -0.72 36.90 -24.83
C LEU A 14 -0.08 35.60 -24.37
N LEU A 15 -0.69 34.46 -24.67
CA LEU A 15 -0.24 33.14 -24.23
C LEU A 15 0.44 32.33 -25.37
N LEU A 16 0.86 32.97 -26.42
CA LEU A 16 1.59 32.31 -27.55
C LEU A 16 2.95 31.79 -27.07
N GLU A 17 3.64 32.60 -26.25
CA GLU A 17 4.96 32.28 -25.74
C GLU A 17 4.89 31.39 -24.51
N ASP A 18 5.83 30.45 -24.34
CA ASP A 18 5.88 29.52 -23.24
C ASP A 18 6.05 30.23 -21.87
N ASP A 19 6.90 31.24 -21.83
CA ASP A 19 7.14 32.02 -20.62
C ASP A 19 5.87 32.75 -20.15
N ALA A 20 5.07 33.27 -21.09
CA ALA A 20 3.80 33.92 -20.78
C ALA A 20 2.77 32.91 -20.22
N ARG A 21 2.70 31.70 -20.80
CA ARG A 21 1.86 30.63 -20.28
C ARG A 21 2.27 30.22 -18.86
N ARG A 22 3.56 30.07 -18.61
CA ARG A 22 4.09 29.74 -17.27
C ARG A 22 3.77 30.84 -16.26
N ALA A 23 3.96 32.10 -16.64
CA ALA A 23 3.61 33.26 -15.80
C ALA A 23 2.12 33.28 -15.49
N PHE A 24 1.27 33.03 -16.47
CA PHE A 24 -0.17 32.92 -16.29
C PHE A 24 -0.55 31.80 -15.30
N VAL A 25 -0.03 30.58 -15.52
CA VAL A 25 -0.28 29.44 -14.63
C VAL A 25 0.19 29.76 -13.20
N LYS A 26 1.34 30.41 -13.04
CA LYS A 26 1.86 30.82 -11.74
C LYS A 26 0.93 31.87 -11.07
N GLY A 27 0.40 32.81 -11.81
CA GLY A 27 -0.57 33.80 -11.31
C GLY A 27 -1.85 33.13 -10.82
N VAL A 28 -2.41 32.20 -11.61
CA VAL A 28 -3.61 31.43 -11.26
C VAL A 28 -3.34 30.56 -10.01
N TYR A 29 -2.16 29.93 -9.93
CA TYR A 29 -1.75 29.14 -8.78
C TYR A 29 -1.74 29.95 -7.49
N ILE A 30 -1.16 31.16 -7.52
CA ILE A 30 -1.09 32.04 -6.35
C ILE A 30 -2.47 32.59 -5.97
N GLY A 31 -3.31 32.90 -6.97
CA GLY A 31 -4.58 33.61 -6.75
C GLY A 31 -5.77 32.72 -6.41
N SER A 32 -5.79 31.47 -6.84
CA SER A 32 -6.99 30.62 -6.77
C SER A 32 -6.73 29.17 -6.33
N SER A 33 -5.49 28.80 -6.03
CA SER A 33 -5.23 27.42 -5.61
C SER A 33 -5.48 27.20 -4.12
N THR A 34 -6.02 26.04 -3.79
CA THR A 34 -6.05 25.48 -2.44
C THR A 34 -5.41 24.12 -2.48
N SER A 35 -4.36 23.91 -1.69
CA SER A 35 -3.67 22.63 -1.63
C SER A 35 -3.95 21.94 -0.29
N SER A 36 -4.18 20.65 -0.33
CA SER A 36 -4.13 19.76 0.83
C SER A 36 -3.02 18.73 0.60
N ILE A 37 -1.79 19.19 0.77
CA ILE A 37 -0.61 18.34 0.77
C ILE A 37 -0.24 18.15 2.23
N LYS A 38 -0.64 17.01 2.81
CA LYS A 38 -0.28 16.69 4.19
C LYS A 38 1.07 15.97 4.17
N PHE A 39 2.10 16.64 4.63
CA PHE A 39 3.36 16.00 4.99
C PHE A 39 3.15 15.29 6.33
N SER A 40 3.49 14.01 6.40
CA SER A 40 3.37 13.22 7.63
C SER A 40 4.48 13.59 8.60
N GLU A 41 4.25 14.57 9.45
CA GLU A 41 5.02 14.76 10.66
C GLU A 41 4.49 13.80 11.75
N GLY A 42 5.25 12.71 12.00
CA GLY A 42 5.02 11.82 13.14
C GLY A 42 4.36 10.48 12.84
N ALA A 43 4.77 9.49 13.62
CA ALA A 43 4.54 8.04 13.45
C ALA A 43 3.11 7.54 13.72
N HIS A 44 2.10 8.39 13.79
CA HIS A 44 0.72 7.99 14.05
C HIS A 44 -0.26 8.77 13.17
N LYS A 45 -0.70 8.16 12.05
CA LYS A 45 -2.12 8.07 11.67
C LYS A 45 -2.33 7.43 10.31
N THR A 46 -3.11 6.41 10.32
CA THR A 46 -3.80 5.65 9.28
C THR A 46 -4.96 6.45 8.65
N GLU A 47 -4.75 7.66 8.21
CA GLU A 47 -5.75 8.30 7.38
C GLU A 47 -5.20 8.43 5.97
N SER A 48 -5.97 7.97 4.99
CA SER A 48 -5.66 8.06 3.57
C SER A 48 -5.50 9.54 3.19
N THR A 49 -4.31 10.05 3.32
CA THR A 49 -3.96 11.38 2.88
C THR A 49 -3.80 11.35 1.37
N GLY A 50 -4.90 11.49 0.66
CA GLY A 50 -4.84 11.78 -0.76
C GLY A 50 -4.21 13.14 -0.95
N TYR A 51 -3.16 13.22 -1.77
CA TYR A 51 -2.68 14.49 -2.27
C TYR A 51 -3.75 15.07 -3.19
N HIS A 52 -4.08 16.35 -3.02
CA HIS A 52 -4.94 17.04 -3.96
C HIS A 52 -4.62 18.52 -4.02
N LEU A 53 -4.85 19.08 -5.19
CA LEU A 53 -4.72 20.49 -5.48
C LEU A 53 -5.97 20.94 -6.21
N GLU A 54 -6.60 21.99 -5.71
CA GLU A 54 -7.83 22.55 -6.26
C GLU A 54 -7.61 23.99 -6.69
N PHE A 55 -8.27 24.36 -7.80
CA PHE A 55 -8.41 25.74 -8.26
C PHE A 55 -9.89 26.07 -8.30
N VAL A 56 -10.30 27.10 -7.62
CA VAL A 56 -11.71 27.46 -7.46
C VAL A 56 -11.99 28.77 -8.23
N SER A 57 -13.05 28.78 -9.03
CA SER A 57 -13.50 29.97 -9.75
C SER A 57 -15.02 29.96 -9.90
N LYS A 58 -15.61 31.15 -9.95
CA LYS A 58 -17.02 31.31 -10.34
C LYS A 58 -17.23 31.22 -11.85
N ASN A 59 -16.19 31.33 -12.63
CA ASN A 59 -16.23 31.30 -14.09
C ASN A 59 -15.79 29.92 -14.60
N HIS A 60 -16.72 29.17 -15.17
CA HIS A 60 -16.48 27.85 -15.74
C HIS A 60 -15.56 27.91 -16.97
N GLU A 61 -15.80 28.89 -17.86
CA GLU A 61 -15.01 29.04 -19.10
C GLU A 61 -13.54 29.32 -18.79
N PHE A 62 -13.28 30.16 -17.77
CA PHE A 62 -11.91 30.39 -17.29
C PHE A 62 -11.21 29.09 -16.87
N LEU A 63 -11.89 28.22 -16.12
CA LEU A 63 -11.29 26.94 -15.73
C LEU A 63 -11.11 25.98 -16.90
N LEU A 64 -11.98 26.01 -17.91
CA LEU A 64 -11.79 25.23 -19.14
C LEU A 64 -10.54 25.70 -19.91
N GLU A 65 -10.37 27.01 -20.06
CA GLU A 65 -9.17 27.56 -20.70
C GLU A 65 -7.90 27.26 -19.90
N PHE A 66 -7.94 27.43 -18.58
CA PHE A 66 -6.84 27.06 -17.69
C PHE A 66 -6.49 25.57 -17.81
N SER A 67 -7.50 24.69 -17.81
CA SER A 67 -7.32 23.26 -18.00
C SER A 67 -6.68 22.93 -19.36
N SER A 68 -7.08 23.64 -20.42
CA SER A 68 -6.50 23.42 -21.77
C SER A 68 -5.04 23.87 -21.83
N ILE A 69 -4.66 24.92 -21.13
CA ILE A 69 -3.26 25.36 -21.03
C ILE A 69 -2.44 24.31 -20.26
N LEU A 70 -2.94 23.82 -19.14
CA LEU A 70 -2.27 22.78 -18.35
C LEU A 70 -2.10 21.47 -19.14
N ALA A 71 -3.08 21.12 -19.98
CA ALA A 71 -2.99 19.95 -20.84
C ALA A 71 -1.82 20.02 -21.84
N THR A 72 -1.39 21.22 -22.26
CA THR A 72 -0.18 21.37 -23.10
C THR A 72 1.10 20.95 -22.39
N TYR A 73 1.09 20.89 -21.07
CA TYR A 73 2.17 20.39 -20.20
C TYR A 73 1.91 18.97 -19.69
N ASN A 74 0.95 18.25 -20.27
CA ASN A 74 0.49 16.92 -19.81
C ASN A 74 -0.10 16.89 -18.38
N ILE A 75 -0.50 18.04 -17.85
CA ILE A 75 -1.14 18.14 -16.54
C ILE A 75 -2.65 18.08 -16.75
N ILE A 76 -3.24 16.91 -16.44
CA ILE A 76 -4.64 16.63 -16.70
C ILE A 76 -5.39 16.52 -15.37
N GLY A 77 -6.40 17.40 -15.19
CA GLY A 77 -7.29 17.40 -14.04
C GLY A 77 -8.75 17.18 -14.41
N LYS A 78 -9.63 17.28 -13.43
CA LYS A 78 -11.08 17.23 -13.61
C LYS A 78 -11.71 18.54 -13.18
N ILE A 79 -12.74 18.95 -13.90
CA ILE A 79 -13.58 20.08 -13.50
C ILE A 79 -14.92 19.55 -13.02
N PHE A 80 -15.41 20.07 -11.91
CA PHE A 80 -16.73 19.80 -11.38
C PHE A 80 -17.32 21.03 -10.70
N GLU A 81 -18.62 21.05 -10.55
CA GLU A 81 -19.35 22.10 -9.86
C GLU A 81 -19.49 21.73 -8.37
N ARG A 82 -19.20 22.69 -7.47
CA ARG A 82 -19.36 22.55 -6.04
C ARG A 82 -20.10 23.78 -5.49
N LYS A 83 -21.39 23.61 -5.17
CA LYS A 83 -22.32 24.69 -4.79
C LYS A 83 -22.46 25.69 -5.94
N SER A 84 -21.95 26.92 -5.78
CA SER A 84 -21.98 27.98 -6.77
C SER A 84 -20.65 28.23 -7.47
N ASP A 85 -19.66 27.41 -7.21
CA ASP A 85 -18.30 27.54 -7.72
C ASP A 85 -17.91 26.34 -8.58
N PHE A 86 -17.03 26.56 -9.55
CA PHE A 86 -16.41 25.53 -10.34
C PHE A 86 -15.02 25.22 -9.76
N VAL A 87 -14.64 23.95 -9.77
CA VAL A 87 -13.38 23.49 -9.20
C VAL A 87 -12.64 22.67 -10.23
N PHE A 88 -11.43 23.10 -10.60
CA PHE A 88 -10.48 22.26 -11.29
C PHE A 88 -9.63 21.52 -10.26
N TYR A 89 -9.55 20.20 -10.38
CA TYR A 89 -9.01 19.33 -9.35
C TYR A 89 -7.95 18.37 -9.90
N LEU A 90 -6.79 18.35 -9.24
CA LEU A 90 -5.71 17.40 -9.47
C LEU A 90 -5.60 16.45 -8.29
N LYS A 91 -5.61 15.15 -8.56
CA LYS A 91 -5.48 14.07 -7.58
C LYS A 91 -4.20 13.26 -7.78
N GLU A 92 -3.78 13.11 -9.02
CA GLU A 92 -2.59 12.35 -9.35
C GLU A 92 -1.34 13.12 -8.89
N VAL A 93 -0.56 12.48 -8.03
CA VAL A 93 0.59 13.12 -7.38
C VAL A 93 1.64 13.59 -8.40
N ASN A 94 1.84 12.85 -9.49
CA ASN A 94 2.78 13.26 -10.53
C ASN A 94 2.31 14.54 -11.24
N ALA A 95 1.00 14.67 -11.53
CA ALA A 95 0.45 15.89 -12.10
C ALA A 95 0.59 17.10 -11.16
N ILE A 96 0.49 16.87 -9.83
CA ILE A 96 0.74 17.91 -8.83
C ILE A 96 2.21 18.30 -8.83
N ILE A 97 3.14 17.33 -8.88
CA ILE A 97 4.58 17.58 -8.95
C ILE A 97 4.93 18.39 -10.21
N ASP A 98 4.39 17.98 -11.37
CA ASP A 98 4.62 18.66 -12.64
C ASP A 98 4.11 20.11 -12.60
N LEU A 99 2.94 20.35 -11.98
CA LEU A 99 2.42 21.70 -11.79
C LEU A 99 3.30 22.52 -10.85
N LEU A 100 3.73 21.95 -9.73
CA LEU A 100 4.62 22.64 -8.79
C LEU A 100 5.97 22.99 -9.45
N ALA A 101 6.50 22.11 -10.26
CA ALA A 101 7.71 22.37 -11.06
C ALA A 101 7.46 23.48 -12.09
N LEU A 102 6.31 23.45 -12.79
CA LEU A 102 5.94 24.43 -13.80
C LEU A 102 5.86 25.85 -13.20
N VAL A 103 5.31 26.01 -11.99
CA VAL A 103 5.22 27.30 -11.28
C VAL A 103 6.50 27.68 -10.54
N GLY A 104 7.52 26.81 -10.53
CA GLY A 104 8.81 27.06 -9.89
C GLY A 104 8.84 26.83 -8.40
N ALA A 105 7.90 26.03 -7.84
CA ALA A 105 7.85 25.65 -6.43
C ALA A 105 8.81 24.49 -6.12
N ASN A 106 10.09 24.64 -6.46
CA ASN A 106 11.09 23.55 -6.42
C ASN A 106 11.28 22.94 -5.03
N GLN A 107 11.17 23.74 -3.97
CA GLN A 107 11.25 23.26 -2.60
C GLN A 107 10.12 22.26 -2.30
N SER A 108 8.88 22.63 -2.66
CA SER A 108 7.72 21.76 -2.48
C SER A 108 7.81 20.48 -3.31
N VAL A 109 8.40 20.54 -4.50
CA VAL A 109 8.68 19.37 -5.34
C VAL A 109 9.62 18.40 -4.63
N LEU A 110 10.73 18.91 -4.05
CA LEU A 110 11.69 18.09 -3.31
C LEU A 110 11.06 17.45 -2.08
N GLU A 111 10.32 18.23 -1.30
CA GLU A 111 9.63 17.74 -0.10
C GLU A 111 8.60 16.65 -0.44
N LEU A 112 7.82 16.85 -1.49
CA LEU A 112 6.82 15.87 -1.93
C LEU A 112 7.47 14.57 -2.44
N ASN A 113 8.54 14.65 -3.22
CA ASN A 113 9.28 13.49 -3.68
C ASN A 113 9.92 12.70 -2.51
N ASN A 114 10.47 13.38 -1.51
CA ASN A 114 11.03 12.76 -0.31
C ASN A 114 9.95 12.02 0.50
N GLU A 115 8.76 12.62 0.63
CA GLU A 115 7.62 11.99 1.31
C GLU A 115 7.14 10.75 0.55
N LEU A 116 7.05 10.81 -0.78
CA LEU A 116 6.69 9.65 -1.60
C LEU A 116 7.67 8.50 -1.45
N ALA A 117 8.97 8.78 -1.53
CA ALA A 117 10.00 7.77 -1.35
C ALA A 117 9.95 7.13 0.05
N THR A 118 9.75 7.95 1.10
CA THR A 118 9.60 7.48 2.47
C THR A 118 8.37 6.59 2.64
N ARG A 119 7.24 6.99 2.04
CA ARG A 119 5.99 6.22 2.07
C ARG A 119 6.13 4.88 1.34
N GLU A 120 6.78 4.87 0.19
CA GLU A 120 7.04 3.63 -0.56
C GLU A 120 7.92 2.67 0.24
N LEU A 121 8.98 3.17 0.87
CA LEU A 121 9.85 2.37 1.74
C LEU A 121 9.08 1.78 2.92
N ARG A 122 8.28 2.58 3.63
CA ARG A 122 7.43 2.11 4.74
C ARG A 122 6.46 1.03 4.27
N ASN A 123 5.80 1.23 3.13
CA ASN A 123 4.87 0.25 2.57
C ASN A 123 5.57 -1.07 2.19
N LYS A 124 6.80 -1.00 1.68
CA LYS A 124 7.62 -2.18 1.38
C LYS A 124 7.99 -2.94 2.65
N VAL A 125 8.47 -2.24 3.67
CA VAL A 125 8.82 -2.82 4.97
C VAL A 125 7.58 -3.46 5.64
N ASN A 126 6.46 -2.75 5.69
CA ASN A 126 5.22 -3.28 6.28
C ASN A 126 4.76 -4.55 5.56
N ARG A 127 4.83 -4.59 4.22
CA ARG A 127 4.50 -5.82 3.46
C ARG A 127 5.44 -6.97 3.79
N GLN A 128 6.74 -6.71 3.95
CA GLN A 128 7.71 -7.74 4.36
C GLN A 128 7.42 -8.27 5.77
N VAL A 129 7.21 -7.37 6.74
CA VAL A 129 6.88 -7.72 8.13
C VAL A 129 5.57 -8.53 8.19
N ASN A 130 4.53 -8.09 7.48
CA ASN A 130 3.27 -8.82 7.43
C ASN A 130 3.42 -10.22 6.80
N CYS A 131 4.25 -10.35 5.77
CA CYS A 131 4.55 -11.64 5.16
C CYS A 131 5.29 -12.58 6.12
N ILE A 132 6.31 -12.07 6.82
CA ILE A 132 7.07 -12.83 7.82
C ILE A 132 6.14 -13.28 8.95
N ASN A 133 5.36 -12.37 9.53
CA ASN A 133 4.42 -12.67 10.61
C ASN A 133 3.38 -13.72 10.20
N ALA A 134 2.82 -13.59 8.99
CA ALA A 134 1.87 -14.58 8.46
C ALA A 134 2.50 -15.96 8.29
N ASN A 135 3.77 -16.04 7.87
CA ASN A 135 4.49 -17.30 7.76
C ASN A 135 4.81 -17.92 9.12
N ILE A 136 5.23 -17.09 10.11
CA ILE A 136 5.45 -17.55 11.49
C ILE A 136 4.15 -18.10 12.06
N ASN A 137 3.04 -17.34 11.99
CA ASN A 137 1.76 -17.78 12.52
C ASN A 137 1.30 -19.10 11.91
N LYS A 138 1.40 -19.26 10.58
CA LYS A 138 1.09 -20.55 9.93
C LYS A 138 1.96 -21.71 10.42
N THR A 139 3.24 -21.45 10.69
CA THR A 139 4.15 -22.47 11.21
C THR A 139 3.77 -22.86 12.63
N VAL A 140 3.49 -21.88 13.51
CA VAL A 140 3.07 -22.10 14.88
C VAL A 140 1.74 -22.85 14.94
N GLU A 141 0.72 -22.41 14.21
CA GLU A 141 -0.58 -23.10 14.15
C GLU A 141 -0.47 -24.53 13.62
N ALA A 142 0.38 -24.79 12.64
CA ALA A 142 0.61 -26.13 12.12
C ALA A 142 1.31 -27.01 13.17
N SER A 143 2.28 -26.45 13.88
CA SER A 143 2.98 -27.15 14.95
C SER A 143 2.03 -27.53 16.10
N LEU A 144 1.23 -26.59 16.60
CA LEU A 144 0.25 -26.83 17.65
C LEU A 144 -0.71 -27.97 17.29
N ARG A 145 -1.30 -27.91 16.08
CA ARG A 145 -2.19 -28.98 15.60
C ARG A 145 -1.50 -30.34 15.51
N GLN A 146 -0.21 -30.37 15.15
CA GLN A 146 0.57 -31.60 15.09
C GLN A 146 0.83 -32.15 16.50
N VAL A 147 1.20 -31.32 17.44
CA VAL A 147 1.41 -31.69 18.85
C VAL A 147 0.12 -32.19 19.49
N GLU A 148 -1.00 -31.49 19.30
CA GLU A 148 -2.33 -31.93 19.79
C GLU A 148 -2.69 -33.31 19.24
N ALA A 149 -2.57 -33.53 17.94
CA ALA A 149 -2.87 -34.81 17.33
C ALA A 149 -1.98 -35.94 17.86
N ILE A 150 -0.69 -35.68 18.07
CA ILE A 150 0.22 -36.68 18.65
C ILE A 150 -0.14 -36.97 20.10
N ASN A 151 -0.55 -35.98 20.90
CA ASN A 151 -0.99 -36.17 22.26
C ASN A 151 -2.29 -36.99 22.34
N VAL A 152 -3.25 -36.76 21.45
CA VAL A 152 -4.47 -37.60 21.31
C VAL A 152 -4.09 -39.04 21.02
N ILE A 153 -3.23 -39.30 20.05
CA ILE A 153 -2.76 -40.65 19.72
C ILE A 153 -2.07 -41.30 20.94
N ASN A 154 -1.17 -40.56 21.58
CA ASN A 154 -0.41 -41.06 22.74
C ASN A 154 -1.31 -41.44 23.89
N SER A 155 -2.35 -40.65 24.19
CA SER A 155 -3.29 -40.92 25.29
C SER A 155 -4.30 -42.01 24.97
N THR A 156 -4.57 -42.31 23.70
CA THR A 156 -5.61 -43.28 23.29
C THR A 156 -5.03 -44.67 23.00
N ILE A 157 -4.06 -44.73 22.10
CA ILE A 157 -3.50 -46.01 21.63
C ILE A 157 -1.99 -46.16 21.87
N GLY A 158 -1.31 -45.10 22.34
CA GLY A 158 0.14 -45.03 22.49
C GLY A 158 0.88 -44.79 21.15
N ILE A 159 1.99 -44.06 21.22
CA ILE A 159 2.85 -43.77 20.04
C ILE A 159 3.45 -45.09 19.50
N GLU A 160 3.71 -46.05 20.36
CA GLU A 160 4.28 -47.35 20.05
C GLU A 160 3.38 -48.20 19.13
N SER A 161 2.09 -47.91 19.07
CA SER A 161 1.14 -48.60 18.19
C SER A 161 1.21 -48.09 16.71
N LEU A 162 1.90 -46.99 16.49
CA LEU A 162 2.07 -46.42 15.13
C LEU A 162 3.13 -47.20 14.32
N PRO A 163 3.09 -47.13 13.00
CA PRO A 163 4.21 -47.54 12.15
C PRO A 163 5.50 -46.80 12.52
N GLU A 164 6.66 -47.47 12.44
CA GLU A 164 7.96 -46.96 12.89
C GLU A 164 8.29 -45.58 12.29
N ASP A 165 7.97 -45.36 11.00
CA ASP A 165 8.19 -44.09 10.31
C ASP A 165 7.33 -42.92 10.86
N LEU A 166 6.19 -43.20 11.50
CA LEU A 166 5.34 -42.24 12.15
C LEU A 166 5.74 -42.01 13.61
N GLN A 167 6.21 -43.06 14.31
CA GLN A 167 6.74 -42.97 15.68
C GLN A 167 7.89 -41.97 15.75
N GLU A 168 8.90 -42.10 14.84
CA GLU A 168 10.06 -41.21 14.80
C GLU A 168 9.65 -39.74 14.61
N VAL A 169 8.71 -39.46 13.71
CA VAL A 169 8.24 -38.10 13.44
C VAL A 169 7.42 -37.56 14.60
N ALA A 170 6.63 -38.41 15.28
CA ALA A 170 5.87 -38.00 16.46
C ALA A 170 6.80 -37.61 17.63
N VAL A 171 7.79 -38.45 17.92
CA VAL A 171 8.79 -38.18 18.97
C VAL A 171 9.61 -36.93 18.63
N LEU A 172 10.06 -36.80 17.38
CA LEU A 172 10.81 -35.62 16.92
C LEU A 172 10.02 -34.32 17.12
N ARG A 173 8.71 -34.31 16.80
CA ARG A 173 7.84 -33.14 16.98
C ARG A 173 7.61 -32.82 18.46
N LEU A 174 7.35 -33.82 19.30
CA LEU A 174 7.15 -33.59 20.74
C LEU A 174 8.40 -33.03 21.42
N ALA A 175 9.59 -33.47 21.00
CA ALA A 175 10.85 -32.96 21.51
C ALA A 175 11.17 -31.53 21.03
N ASN A 176 10.59 -31.12 19.88
CA ASN A 176 10.91 -29.85 19.20
C ASN A 176 9.62 -29.15 18.74
N GLN A 177 8.75 -28.77 19.70
CA GLN A 177 7.40 -28.33 19.46
C GLN A 177 7.29 -27.02 18.68
N GLU A 178 8.23 -26.10 18.86
CA GLU A 178 8.22 -24.76 18.23
C GLU A 178 8.95 -24.70 16.88
N GLU A 179 9.72 -25.75 16.56
CA GLU A 179 10.60 -25.74 15.41
C GLU A 179 9.84 -25.84 14.07
N SER A 180 10.39 -25.18 13.06
CA SER A 180 9.87 -25.29 11.68
C SER A 180 10.13 -26.66 11.09
N LEU A 181 9.42 -27.02 10.01
CA LEU A 181 9.65 -28.29 9.33
C LEU A 181 11.10 -28.43 8.81
N ASP A 182 11.71 -27.30 8.39
CA ASP A 182 13.08 -27.30 7.87
C ASP A 182 14.10 -27.54 8.99
N GLU A 183 13.83 -27.02 10.23
CA GLU A 183 14.65 -27.32 11.39
C GLU A 183 14.46 -28.77 11.86
N LEU A 184 13.23 -29.28 11.87
CA LEU A 184 12.98 -30.70 12.20
C LEU A 184 13.72 -31.66 11.24
N ILE A 185 13.81 -31.33 9.97
CA ILE A 185 14.57 -32.13 9.00
C ILE A 185 16.07 -32.15 9.36
N LYS A 186 16.63 -31.03 9.84
CA LYS A 186 18.03 -30.96 10.26
C LYS A 186 18.29 -31.73 11.56
N LEU A 187 17.31 -31.75 12.46
CA LEU A 187 17.39 -32.45 13.74
C LEU A 187 17.06 -33.95 13.63
N SER A 188 16.50 -34.39 12.50
CA SER A 188 16.15 -35.79 12.26
C SER A 188 17.39 -36.68 12.08
N THR A 189 17.36 -37.82 12.70
CA THR A 189 18.38 -38.89 12.52
C THR A 189 18.22 -39.63 11.21
N ILE A 190 17.05 -39.57 10.59
CA ILE A 190 16.73 -40.17 9.30
C ILE A 190 16.70 -39.15 8.18
N LYS A 191 16.97 -39.63 6.96
CA LYS A 191 16.93 -38.73 5.77
C LYS A 191 15.49 -38.36 5.41
N LEU A 192 15.03 -37.21 5.85
CA LEU A 192 13.70 -36.69 5.57
C LEU A 192 13.74 -35.58 4.52
N THR A 193 12.71 -35.58 3.67
CA THR A 193 12.41 -34.42 2.81
C THR A 193 11.22 -33.67 3.38
N ARG A 194 11.10 -32.37 3.05
CA ARG A 194 9.97 -31.54 3.49
C ARG A 194 8.61 -32.14 3.09
N SER A 195 8.53 -32.69 1.87
CA SER A 195 7.32 -33.35 1.36
C SER A 195 7.01 -34.63 2.16
N GLY A 196 8.05 -35.47 2.40
CA GLY A 196 7.92 -36.71 3.18
C GLY A 196 7.48 -36.43 4.63
N LEU A 197 8.08 -35.41 5.28
CA LEU A 197 7.71 -35.02 6.63
C LEU A 197 6.26 -34.50 6.70
N ASN A 198 5.86 -33.63 5.76
CA ASN A 198 4.47 -33.19 5.67
C ASN A 198 3.48 -34.34 5.44
N HIS A 199 3.84 -35.32 4.62
CA HIS A 199 2.98 -36.48 4.39
C HIS A 199 2.77 -37.28 5.68
N ARG A 200 3.81 -37.50 6.49
CA ARG A 200 3.73 -38.18 7.77
C ARG A 200 2.87 -37.43 8.78
N PHE A 201 3.04 -36.09 8.88
CA PHE A 201 2.16 -35.29 9.73
C PHE A 201 0.68 -35.33 9.31
N ARG A 202 0.39 -35.36 8.01
CA ARG A 202 -1.01 -35.52 7.54
C ARG A 202 -1.58 -36.88 7.95
N LYS A 203 -0.78 -37.96 7.95
CA LYS A 203 -1.20 -39.26 8.44
C LYS A 203 -1.49 -39.23 9.94
N LEU A 204 -0.61 -38.63 10.75
CA LEU A 204 -0.82 -38.49 12.19
C LEU A 204 -2.10 -37.69 12.51
N LEU A 205 -2.33 -36.55 11.83
CA LEU A 205 -3.54 -35.76 11.96
C LEU A 205 -4.81 -36.56 11.58
N LYS A 206 -4.73 -37.41 10.56
CA LYS A 206 -5.85 -38.26 10.17
C LYS A 206 -6.14 -39.34 11.21
N ILE A 207 -5.11 -40.02 11.73
CA ILE A 207 -5.27 -41.02 12.78
C ILE A 207 -5.87 -40.40 14.04
N ALA A 208 -5.37 -39.23 14.47
CA ALA A 208 -5.91 -38.54 15.64
C ALA A 208 -7.40 -38.23 15.48
N LYS A 209 -7.81 -37.75 14.31
CA LYS A 209 -9.21 -37.45 14.02
C LYS A 209 -10.10 -38.71 14.06
N GLU A 210 -9.61 -39.85 13.54
CA GLU A 210 -10.34 -41.13 13.57
C GLU A 210 -10.47 -41.71 14.98
N LEU A 211 -9.62 -41.28 15.93
CA LEU A 211 -9.69 -41.70 17.34
C LEU A 211 -10.60 -40.82 18.20
N GLU A 212 -10.95 -39.61 17.71
CA GLU A 212 -11.85 -38.67 18.38
C GLU A 212 -13.33 -38.89 17.99
N GLU A 213 -13.59 -39.56 16.86
CA GLU A 213 -14.93 -39.91 16.36
C GLU A 213 -15.45 -41.21 17.00
#